data_995c1f0f750115bd0275ae2a5c22993e
#
_entry.id   995c1f0f750115bd0275ae2a5c22993e
#
_cell.length_a   1.000
_cell.length_b   1.000
_cell.length_c   1.000
_cell.angle_alpha   90.00
_cell.angle_beta   90.00
_cell.angle_gamma   90.00
#
_symmetry.space_group_name_H-M   'P 1'
#
loop_
_entity.id
_entity.type
_entity.pdbx_description
1 polymer ?
#
loop_
_entity_poly.entity_id
_entity_poly.type
_entity_poly.pdbx_seq_one_letter_code
_entity_poly.pdbx_strand_id
1 'polypeptide(L)'
;MNVQLQNCFLSVDDHDKAIAFYRDALGWEVRNDVSAYGMRWTTLGSPDQPGVSIVLEPPAAYPGISASDRTAISDLLAKGLLSRLVLTTADVDATFEHVQATGAEVVQEPMDQPYGVRDCAFRDPAGNLIRINQPRR
;
A
#
# COMPACT_ATOMS: atom_id res chain seq x y z
N MET A 1 11.65 5.96 26.91
CA MET A 1 11.27 6.79 25.76
C MET A 1 10.05 6.16 25.09
N ASN A 2 9.06 6.96 24.79
CA ASN A 2 7.81 6.46 24.20
C ASN A 2 7.65 6.98 22.76
N VAL A 3 8.45 6.45 21.86
CA VAL A 3 8.41 6.80 20.44
C VAL A 3 7.75 5.65 19.67
N GLN A 4 6.70 5.97 18.94
CA GLN A 4 5.90 4.99 18.21
C GLN A 4 5.75 5.42 16.76
N LEU A 5 5.55 4.46 15.85
CA LEU A 5 5.26 4.74 14.47
C LEU A 5 3.83 5.28 14.35
N GLN A 6 3.69 6.45 13.72
CA GLN A 6 2.38 7.04 13.46
C GLN A 6 1.94 6.81 12.01
N ASN A 7 2.77 7.21 11.05
CA ASN A 7 2.47 7.11 9.63
C ASN A 7 3.67 6.61 8.83
N CYS A 8 3.39 5.89 7.75
CA CYS A 8 4.30 5.70 6.63
C CYS A 8 3.69 6.34 5.39
N PHE A 9 4.53 6.78 4.46
CA PHE A 9 4.07 7.41 3.22
C PHE A 9 4.25 6.47 2.04
N LEU A 10 3.27 6.47 1.14
CA LEU A 10 3.24 5.63 -0.03
C LEU A 10 2.90 6.48 -1.25
N SER A 11 3.76 6.46 -2.26
CA SER A 11 3.52 7.20 -3.50
C SER A 11 2.45 6.53 -4.35
N VAL A 12 1.47 7.32 -4.81
CA VAL A 12 0.44 6.86 -5.75
C VAL A 12 0.21 7.94 -6.81
N ASP A 13 -0.06 7.52 -8.04
CA ASP A 13 -0.31 8.43 -9.15
C ASP A 13 -1.79 8.78 -9.29
N ASP A 14 -2.70 7.91 -8.84
CA ASP A 14 -4.14 8.11 -8.88
C ASP A 14 -4.73 7.76 -7.51
N HIS A 15 -5.06 8.78 -6.71
CA HIS A 15 -5.57 8.61 -5.36
C HIS A 15 -6.90 7.87 -5.31
N ASP A 16 -7.81 8.13 -6.24
CA ASP A 16 -9.12 7.49 -6.23
C ASP A 16 -9.02 5.98 -6.50
N LYS A 17 -8.17 5.58 -7.44
CA LYS A 17 -7.90 4.15 -7.69
C LYS A 17 -7.22 3.50 -6.50
N ALA A 18 -6.25 4.18 -5.89
CA ALA A 18 -5.58 3.67 -4.70
C ALA A 18 -6.54 3.52 -3.53
N ILE A 19 -7.38 4.51 -3.27
CA ILE A 19 -8.40 4.44 -2.21
C ILE A 19 -9.33 3.26 -2.45
N ALA A 20 -9.80 3.06 -3.68
CA ALA A 20 -10.65 1.92 -4.01
C ALA A 20 -9.98 0.58 -3.67
N PHE A 21 -8.68 0.44 -3.97
CA PHE A 21 -7.94 -0.76 -3.62
C PHE A 21 -7.85 -0.97 -2.10
N TYR A 22 -7.36 0.03 -1.37
CA TYR A 22 -7.14 -0.12 0.07
C TYR A 22 -8.44 -0.22 0.86
N ARG A 23 -9.47 0.54 0.48
CA ARG A 23 -10.77 0.52 1.14
C ARG A 23 -11.60 -0.71 0.73
N ASP A 24 -11.74 -0.96 -0.56
CA ASP A 24 -12.68 -1.97 -1.06
C ASP A 24 -12.08 -3.37 -1.11
N ALA A 25 -10.79 -3.50 -1.52
CA ALA A 25 -10.13 -4.81 -1.55
C ALA A 25 -9.58 -5.22 -0.18
N LEU A 26 -8.95 -4.31 0.57
CA LEU A 26 -8.33 -4.63 1.85
C LEU A 26 -9.23 -4.34 3.07
N GLY A 27 -10.34 -3.63 2.88
CA GLY A 27 -11.24 -3.29 4.00
C GLY A 27 -10.71 -2.20 4.92
N TRP A 28 -9.77 -1.37 4.44
CA TRP A 28 -9.25 -0.27 5.22
C TRP A 28 -10.19 0.93 5.22
N GLU A 29 -10.01 1.83 6.18
CA GLU A 29 -10.81 3.05 6.31
C GLU A 29 -10.01 4.28 5.95
N VAL A 30 -10.67 5.26 5.30
CA VAL A 30 -10.11 6.59 5.08
C VAL A 30 -10.29 7.40 6.35
N ARG A 31 -9.19 7.94 6.88
CA ARG A 31 -9.16 8.70 8.14
C ARG A 31 -9.04 10.19 7.92
N ASN A 32 -8.42 10.59 6.81
CA ASN A 32 -8.27 11.99 6.43
C ASN A 32 -8.01 12.07 4.92
N ASP A 33 -8.44 13.16 4.30
CA ASP A 33 -8.23 13.39 2.86
C ASP A 33 -8.11 14.90 2.63
N VAL A 34 -6.89 15.36 2.37
CA VAL A 34 -6.56 16.78 2.31
C VAL A 34 -5.94 17.12 0.96
N SER A 35 -6.42 18.19 0.35
CA SER A 35 -5.84 18.74 -0.88
C SER A 35 -5.32 20.14 -0.61
N ALA A 36 -4.09 20.42 -1.02
CA ALA A 36 -3.46 21.73 -0.90
C ALA A 36 -2.34 21.86 -1.94
N TYR A 37 -2.15 23.07 -2.47
CA TYR A 37 -1.07 23.38 -3.41
C TYR A 37 -1.03 22.46 -4.64
N GLY A 38 -2.20 22.03 -5.13
CA GLY A 38 -2.29 21.11 -6.28
C GLY A 38 -1.92 19.66 -5.96
N MET A 39 -1.74 19.34 -4.70
CA MET A 39 -1.43 17.98 -4.23
C MET A 39 -2.52 17.45 -3.32
N ARG A 40 -2.56 16.14 -3.16
CA ARG A 40 -3.54 15.44 -2.32
C ARG A 40 -2.84 14.44 -1.44
N TRP A 41 -3.22 14.41 -0.16
CA TRP A 41 -2.75 13.42 0.81
C TRP A 41 -3.96 12.72 1.41
N THR A 42 -4.01 11.39 1.29
CA THR A 42 -5.09 10.58 1.85
C THR A 42 -4.53 9.65 2.90
N THR A 43 -5.00 9.79 4.13
CA THR A 43 -4.59 8.94 5.26
C THR A 43 -5.60 7.82 5.43
N LEU A 44 -5.12 6.57 5.47
CA LEU A 44 -5.97 5.41 5.65
C LEU A 44 -5.25 4.29 6.39
N GLY A 45 -6.00 3.31 6.86
CA GLY A 45 -5.45 2.17 7.55
C GLY A 45 -6.52 1.17 7.97
N SER A 46 -6.08 0.06 8.55
CA SER A 46 -6.97 -0.99 9.03
C SER A 46 -7.75 -0.51 10.26
N PRO A 47 -9.09 -0.74 10.32
CA PRO A 47 -9.86 -0.48 11.53
C PRO A 47 -9.34 -1.22 12.76
N ASP A 48 -8.68 -2.36 12.57
CA ASP A 48 -8.12 -3.17 13.64
C ASP A 48 -6.75 -2.66 14.11
N GLN A 49 -6.20 -1.64 13.44
CA GLN A 49 -4.90 -1.05 13.77
C GLN A 49 -5.01 0.49 13.78
N PRO A 50 -5.76 1.06 14.74
CA PRO A 50 -6.06 2.50 14.73
C PRO A 50 -4.84 3.41 14.98
N GLY A 51 -3.77 2.88 15.57
CA GLY A 51 -2.58 3.66 15.93
C GLY A 51 -1.61 3.90 14.78
N VAL A 52 -1.77 3.23 13.64
CA VAL A 52 -0.85 3.33 12.49
C VAL A 52 -1.65 3.63 11.23
N SER A 53 -1.12 4.54 10.42
CA SER A 53 -1.73 4.92 9.16
C SER A 53 -0.72 4.88 8.01
N ILE A 54 -1.24 4.71 6.80
CA ILE A 54 -0.51 4.96 5.56
C ILE A 54 -1.05 6.26 4.97
N VAL A 55 -0.16 7.12 4.53
CA VAL A 55 -0.52 8.36 3.83
C VAL A 55 -0.18 8.19 2.35
N LEU A 56 -1.20 8.22 1.52
CA LEU A 56 -1.04 8.22 0.06
C LEU A 56 -0.66 9.64 -0.36
N GLU A 57 0.47 9.78 -1.06
CA GLU A 57 0.95 11.06 -1.55
C GLU A 57 1.29 10.98 -3.03
N PRO A 58 1.29 12.13 -3.76
CA PRO A 58 1.76 12.14 -5.14
C PRO A 58 3.22 11.71 -5.24
N PRO A 59 3.65 11.10 -6.36
CA PRO A 59 5.06 10.79 -6.54
C PRO A 59 5.91 12.05 -6.45
N ALA A 60 7.06 11.96 -5.76
CA ALA A 60 7.99 13.07 -5.65
C ALA A 60 7.38 14.32 -4.97
N ALA A 61 6.62 14.13 -3.89
CA ALA A 61 5.97 15.22 -3.15
C ALA A 61 6.93 16.00 -2.23
N TYR A 62 8.22 16.08 -2.58
CA TYR A 62 9.22 16.78 -1.79
C TYR A 62 9.39 18.21 -2.27
N PRO A 63 9.41 19.23 -1.38
CA PRO A 63 9.67 20.60 -1.77
C PRO A 63 11.04 20.75 -2.44
N GLY A 64 11.10 21.48 -3.56
CA GLY A 64 12.35 21.77 -4.26
C GLY A 64 12.94 20.61 -5.06
N ILE A 65 12.22 19.53 -5.25
CA ILE A 65 12.70 18.40 -6.05
C ILE A 65 12.93 18.82 -7.51
N SER A 66 14.02 18.31 -8.11
CA SER A 66 14.33 18.59 -9.53
C SER A 66 13.35 17.83 -10.46
N ALA A 67 13.21 18.33 -11.69
CA ALA A 67 12.39 17.66 -12.70
C ALA A 67 12.92 16.27 -13.03
N SER A 68 14.25 16.10 -13.08
CA SER A 68 14.87 14.80 -13.35
C SER A 68 14.64 13.80 -12.24
N ASP A 69 14.70 14.22 -10.98
CA ASP A 69 14.42 13.34 -9.84
C ASP A 69 12.95 12.97 -9.78
N ARG A 70 12.05 13.89 -10.08
CA ARG A 70 10.62 13.63 -10.19
C ARG A 70 10.32 12.56 -11.24
N THR A 71 10.94 12.66 -12.41
CA THR A 71 10.81 11.68 -13.49
C THR A 71 11.32 10.31 -13.04
N ALA A 72 12.50 10.28 -12.39
CA ALA A 72 13.10 9.04 -11.90
C ALA A 72 12.19 8.33 -10.89
N ILE A 73 11.60 9.07 -9.94
CA ILE A 73 10.68 8.51 -8.95
C ILE A 73 9.41 7.96 -9.64
N SER A 74 8.83 8.72 -10.56
CA SER A 74 7.65 8.30 -11.31
C SER A 74 7.90 7.05 -12.14
N ASP A 75 9.08 6.95 -12.77
CA ASP A 75 9.48 5.77 -13.56
C ASP A 75 9.65 4.54 -12.66
N LEU A 76 10.28 4.69 -11.51
CA LEU A 76 10.44 3.60 -10.55
C LEU A 76 9.09 3.12 -10.00
N LEU A 77 8.19 4.06 -9.71
CA LEU A 77 6.83 3.71 -9.28
C LEU A 77 6.12 2.89 -10.36
N ALA A 78 6.13 3.36 -11.60
CA ALA A 78 5.49 2.68 -12.73
C ALA A 78 6.05 1.27 -12.96
N LYS A 79 7.32 1.05 -12.66
CA LYS A 79 7.98 -0.26 -12.77
C LYS A 79 7.74 -1.16 -11.56
N GLY A 80 7.08 -0.65 -10.52
CA GLY A 80 6.86 -1.40 -9.27
C GLY A 80 8.11 -1.59 -8.42
N LEU A 81 9.08 -0.70 -8.52
CA LEU A 81 10.38 -0.80 -7.83
C LEU A 81 10.56 0.21 -6.70
N LEU A 82 9.56 1.06 -6.44
CA LEU A 82 9.72 2.17 -5.50
C LEU A 82 9.45 1.78 -4.05
N SER A 83 8.31 1.16 -3.78
CA SER A 83 7.87 0.88 -2.40
C SER A 83 7.13 -0.42 -2.30
N ARG A 84 7.05 -0.93 -1.07
CA ARG A 84 6.28 -2.13 -0.74
C ARG A 84 5.73 -2.03 0.67
N LEU A 85 4.62 -2.72 0.89
CA LEU A 85 4.04 -2.95 2.22
C LEU A 85 4.04 -4.44 2.49
N VAL A 86 4.20 -4.80 3.77
CA VAL A 86 3.97 -6.16 4.25
C VAL A 86 2.85 -6.08 5.26
N LEU A 87 1.75 -6.74 4.94
CA LEU A 87 0.54 -6.77 5.75
C LEU A 87 0.39 -8.14 6.39
N THR A 88 -0.47 -8.27 7.36
CA THR A 88 -0.75 -9.54 8.02
C THR A 88 -2.25 -9.84 7.97
N THR A 89 -2.59 -11.13 7.88
CA THR A 89 -3.96 -11.63 7.91
C THR A 89 -4.02 -12.93 8.69
N ALA A 90 -5.18 -13.26 9.24
CA ALA A 90 -5.42 -14.54 9.89
C ALA A 90 -5.63 -15.68 8.90
N ASP A 91 -6.09 -15.40 7.68
CA ASP A 91 -6.38 -16.38 6.64
C ASP A 91 -5.98 -15.83 5.27
N VAL A 92 -4.78 -16.18 4.82
CA VAL A 92 -4.23 -15.64 3.57
C VAL A 92 -4.97 -16.17 2.34
N ASP A 93 -5.46 -17.41 2.36
CA ASP A 93 -6.17 -17.98 1.22
C ASP A 93 -7.51 -17.26 1.00
N ALA A 94 -8.29 -17.04 2.06
CA ALA A 94 -9.55 -16.30 1.98
C ALA A 94 -9.31 -14.83 1.59
N THR A 95 -8.28 -14.20 2.14
CA THR A 95 -7.89 -12.83 1.80
C THR A 95 -7.50 -12.73 0.33
N PHE A 96 -6.69 -13.68 -0.15
CA PHE A 96 -6.28 -13.72 -1.55
C PHE A 96 -7.47 -13.80 -2.50
N GLU A 97 -8.40 -14.72 -2.24
CA GLU A 97 -9.58 -14.88 -3.07
C GLU A 97 -10.43 -13.60 -3.13
N HIS A 98 -10.61 -12.95 -1.97
CA HIS A 98 -11.35 -11.70 -1.90
C HIS A 98 -10.67 -10.57 -2.70
N VAL A 99 -9.38 -10.39 -2.52
CA VAL A 99 -8.62 -9.33 -3.20
C VAL A 99 -8.54 -9.59 -4.71
N GLN A 100 -8.27 -10.84 -5.10
CA GLN A 100 -8.25 -11.23 -6.51
C GLN A 100 -9.59 -10.95 -7.20
N ALA A 101 -10.70 -11.21 -6.53
CA ALA A 101 -12.04 -10.99 -7.07
C ALA A 101 -12.34 -9.51 -7.37
N THR A 102 -11.62 -8.57 -6.76
CA THR A 102 -11.75 -7.14 -7.05
C THR A 102 -11.04 -6.72 -8.33
N GLY A 103 -10.29 -7.62 -8.97
CA GLY A 103 -9.51 -7.34 -10.18
C GLY A 103 -8.07 -6.88 -9.92
N ALA A 104 -7.59 -6.98 -8.68
CA ALA A 104 -6.21 -6.61 -8.35
C ALA A 104 -5.19 -7.48 -9.09
N GLU A 105 -4.04 -6.89 -9.46
CA GLU A 105 -2.96 -7.59 -10.13
C GLU A 105 -2.28 -8.56 -9.18
N VAL A 106 -2.31 -9.86 -9.49
CA VAL A 106 -1.66 -10.91 -8.72
C VAL A 106 -0.18 -10.99 -9.09
N VAL A 107 0.71 -10.91 -8.09
CA VAL A 107 2.15 -11.13 -8.25
C VAL A 107 2.52 -12.54 -7.84
N GLN A 108 1.93 -13.04 -6.75
CA GLN A 108 2.21 -14.37 -6.22
C GLN A 108 0.96 -14.93 -5.55
N GLU A 109 0.56 -16.13 -5.94
CA GLU A 109 -0.50 -16.87 -5.26
C GLU A 109 -0.06 -17.33 -3.87
N PRO A 110 -1.01 -17.69 -2.97
CA PRO A 110 -0.65 -18.17 -1.64
C PRO A 110 0.30 -19.35 -1.70
N MET A 111 1.39 -19.26 -0.95
CA MET A 111 2.37 -20.33 -0.82
C MET A 111 3.06 -20.29 0.53
N ASP A 112 3.53 -21.46 0.98
CA ASP A 112 4.32 -21.57 2.19
C ASP A 112 5.76 -21.15 1.91
N GLN A 113 6.27 -20.22 2.70
CA GLN A 113 7.66 -19.79 2.62
C GLN A 113 8.53 -20.55 3.62
N PRO A 114 9.82 -20.76 3.31
CA PRO A 114 10.71 -21.51 4.21
C PRO A 114 10.98 -20.80 5.54
N TYR A 115 10.71 -19.49 5.64
CA TYR A 115 10.95 -18.70 6.85
C TYR A 115 9.72 -18.60 7.78
N GLY A 116 8.74 -19.48 7.63
CA GLY A 116 7.70 -19.66 8.65
C GLY A 116 6.43 -18.86 8.44
N VAL A 117 6.17 -18.39 7.23
CA VAL A 117 4.90 -17.74 6.87
C VAL A 117 4.28 -18.39 5.63
N ARG A 118 2.98 -18.28 5.50
CA ARG A 118 2.27 -18.48 4.24
C ARG A 118 1.89 -17.12 3.71
N ASP A 119 2.20 -16.80 2.46
CA ASP A 119 1.97 -15.47 1.93
C ASP A 119 1.47 -15.45 0.50
N CYS A 120 0.98 -14.28 0.10
CA CYS A 120 0.67 -13.93 -1.28
C CYS A 120 1.11 -12.49 -1.54
N ALA A 121 1.06 -12.07 -2.79
CA ALA A 121 1.43 -10.69 -3.14
C ALA A 121 0.60 -10.18 -4.31
N PHE A 122 0.28 -8.89 -4.23
CA PHE A 122 -0.43 -8.12 -5.25
C PHE A 122 0.35 -6.86 -5.58
N ARG A 123 -0.02 -6.21 -6.66
CA ARG A 123 0.33 -4.81 -6.90
C ARG A 123 -0.89 -3.95 -6.62
N ASP A 124 -0.69 -2.79 -5.97
CA ASP A 124 -1.74 -1.79 -5.92
C ASP A 124 -1.86 -1.10 -7.30
N PRO A 125 -2.89 -0.26 -7.54
CA PRO A 125 -3.07 0.37 -8.85
C PRO A 125 -1.91 1.28 -9.29
N ALA A 126 -1.10 1.77 -8.37
CA ALA A 126 0.07 2.60 -8.68
C ALA A 126 1.31 1.77 -9.02
N GLY A 127 1.32 0.48 -8.67
CA GLY A 127 2.44 -0.43 -8.88
C GLY A 127 3.20 -0.82 -7.61
N ASN A 128 2.82 -0.32 -6.45
CA ASN A 128 3.45 -0.71 -5.19
C ASN A 128 3.20 -2.18 -4.88
N LEU A 129 4.21 -2.87 -4.38
CA LEU A 129 4.09 -4.29 -4.02
C LEU A 129 3.42 -4.41 -2.65
N ILE A 130 2.35 -5.20 -2.60
CA ILE A 130 1.58 -5.46 -1.38
C ILE A 130 1.69 -6.94 -1.07
N ARG A 131 2.51 -7.28 -0.07
CA ARG A 131 2.66 -8.65 0.41
C ARG A 131 1.78 -8.86 1.63
N ILE A 132 1.08 -9.98 1.67
CA ILE A 132 0.16 -10.32 2.77
C ILE A 132 0.62 -11.64 3.36
N ASN A 133 0.99 -11.61 4.64
CA ASN A 133 1.51 -12.74 5.38
C ASN A 133 0.45 -13.31 6.33
N GLN A 134 0.40 -14.64 6.40
CA GLN A 134 -0.24 -15.35 7.50
C GLN A 134 0.87 -15.99 8.31
N PRO A 135 1.15 -15.51 9.53
CA PRO A 135 2.17 -16.14 10.37
C PRO A 135 1.80 -17.58 10.69
N ARG A 136 2.76 -18.48 10.56
CA ARG A 136 2.60 -19.90 10.95
C ARG A 136 2.88 -20.06 12.44
N ARG A 137 2.11 -20.91 13.07
CA ARG A 137 2.23 -21.19 14.49
C ARG A 137 3.01 -22.48 14.74
#